data_b9d0831d007dae7ce87fe91350f8ace4
#
_entry.id   b9d0831d007dae7ce87fe91350f8ace4
#
_cell.length_a   1.000
_cell.length_b   1.000
_cell.length_c   1.000
_cell.angle_alpha   90.00
_cell.angle_beta   90.00
_cell.angle_gamma   90.00
#
_symmetry.space_group_name_H-M   'P 1'
#
loop_
_entity.id
_entity.type
_entity.pdbx_description
1 polymer ?
#
loop_
_entity_poly.entity_id
_entity_poly.type
_entity_poly.pdbx_seq_one_letter_code
_entity_poly.pdbx_strand_id
1 'polypeptide(L)'
;MNKKIEKRWAWVLTGSGHFFTATIHLINNLEKVDLFISKAAEEVLVMYKKKGKVSKSVKVYQDNSASSASVGNFYKGTYHTLVMAPTSSNTVAKCVYGISDTLATNIFAQSGKCNVNCIFFPCDTAPELKTMAPGGLVDVFPRAIDLENVEKLKKFSITKVVMSFKELEFEIIE
;
A
#
# COMPACT_ATOMS: atom_id res chain seq x y z
N MET A 1 19.55 24.79 15.42
CA MET A 1 18.44 24.06 16.05
C MET A 1 17.96 22.99 15.09
N ASN A 2 18.30 21.72 15.33
CA ASN A 2 17.74 20.62 14.53
C ASN A 2 16.25 20.48 14.88
N LYS A 3 15.39 20.92 13.98
CA LYS A 3 13.95 20.66 14.09
C LYS A 3 13.78 19.13 14.08
N LYS A 4 13.34 18.53 15.18
CA LYS A 4 13.04 17.10 15.26
C LYS A 4 11.98 16.82 14.17
N ILE A 5 12.37 16.08 13.14
CA ILE A 5 11.44 15.72 12.05
C ILE A 5 10.39 14.79 12.66
N GLU A 6 9.17 15.25 12.68
CA GLU A 6 8.04 14.47 13.15
C GLU A 6 7.71 13.40 12.11
N LYS A 7 7.94 12.14 12.46
CA LYS A 7 7.81 11.02 11.54
C LYS A 7 6.34 10.76 11.18
N ARG A 8 6.12 10.27 9.95
CA ARG A 8 4.81 10.07 9.32
C ARG A 8 4.66 8.64 8.82
N TRP A 9 3.44 8.21 8.61
CA TRP A 9 3.11 7.04 7.82
C TRP A 9 3.27 7.36 6.33
N ALA A 10 3.92 6.47 5.57
CA ALA A 10 3.80 6.42 4.12
C ALA A 10 2.77 5.34 3.79
N TRP A 11 1.68 5.68 3.14
CA TRP A 11 0.66 4.70 2.74
C TRP A 11 0.53 4.65 1.24
N VAL A 12 0.58 3.46 0.64
CA VAL A 12 0.42 3.24 -0.79
C VAL A 12 -0.87 2.49 -1.06
N LEU A 13 -1.73 3.06 -1.89
CA LEU A 13 -2.90 2.40 -2.48
C LEU A 13 -2.57 1.91 -3.88
N THR A 14 -2.91 0.65 -4.16
CA THR A 14 -2.75 0.05 -5.48
C THR A 14 -4.11 -0.34 -6.08
N GLY A 15 -4.12 -0.85 -7.30
CA GLY A 15 -5.34 -1.15 -8.06
C GLY A 15 -6.10 -2.40 -7.59
N SER A 16 -6.32 -2.55 -6.28
CA SER A 16 -7.12 -3.63 -5.70
C SER A 16 -8.33 -3.10 -4.97
N GLY A 17 -9.50 -3.72 -5.20
CA GLY A 17 -10.73 -3.43 -4.47
C GLY A 17 -10.84 -4.14 -3.11
N HIS A 18 -9.93 -5.08 -2.83
CA HIS A 18 -9.96 -5.90 -1.62
C HIS A 18 -9.84 -5.04 -0.35
N PHE A 19 -10.87 -5.07 0.49
CA PHE A 19 -10.98 -4.21 1.70
C PHE A 19 -10.77 -2.71 1.46
N PHE A 20 -10.95 -2.25 0.22
CA PHE A 20 -10.61 -0.88 -0.17
C PHE A 20 -11.34 0.19 0.66
N THR A 21 -12.65 0.00 0.89
CA THR A 21 -13.46 0.94 1.70
C THR A 21 -12.99 0.99 3.15
N ALA A 22 -12.70 -0.16 3.75
CA ALA A 22 -12.21 -0.25 5.12
C ALA A 22 -10.81 0.39 5.24
N THR A 23 -9.96 0.18 4.25
CA THR A 23 -8.64 0.81 4.18
C THR A 23 -8.73 2.34 4.13
N ILE A 24 -9.61 2.92 3.31
CA ILE A 24 -9.83 4.38 3.28
C ILE A 24 -10.30 4.89 4.64
N HIS A 25 -11.17 4.14 5.33
CA HIS A 25 -11.60 4.51 6.67
C HIS A 25 -10.44 4.51 7.66
N LEU A 26 -9.61 3.47 7.64
CA LEU A 26 -8.42 3.36 8.50
C LEU A 26 -7.45 4.54 8.24
N ILE A 27 -7.14 4.84 6.99
CA ILE A 27 -6.27 5.97 6.62
C ILE A 27 -6.80 7.29 7.19
N ASN A 28 -8.11 7.53 7.10
CA ASN A 28 -8.73 8.78 7.55
C ASN A 28 -8.70 8.98 9.07
N ASN A 29 -8.54 7.90 9.82
CA ASN A 29 -8.45 7.91 11.29
C ASN A 29 -7.01 8.03 11.78
N LEU A 30 -6.02 7.95 10.90
CA LEU A 30 -4.62 8.09 11.25
C LEU A 30 -4.18 9.55 11.18
N GLU A 31 -3.31 9.91 12.12
CA GLU A 31 -2.59 11.18 12.07
C GLU A 31 -1.32 11.05 11.20
N LYS A 32 -0.94 12.15 10.54
CA LYS A 32 0.35 12.27 9.85
C LYS A 32 0.60 11.22 8.79
N VAL A 33 -0.38 11.04 7.92
CA VAL A 33 -0.29 10.13 6.76
C VAL A 33 0.05 10.92 5.49
N ASP A 34 1.00 10.41 4.73
CA ASP A 34 1.22 10.74 3.34
C ASP A 34 0.72 9.56 2.49
N LEU A 35 -0.29 9.82 1.66
CA LEU A 35 -0.97 8.81 0.85
C LEU A 35 -0.48 8.89 -0.60
N PHE A 36 0.05 7.78 -1.08
CA PHE A 36 0.53 7.60 -2.45
C PHE A 36 -0.46 6.74 -3.22
N ILE A 37 -0.99 7.25 -4.31
CA ILE A 37 -2.05 6.60 -5.07
C ILE A 37 -1.52 6.23 -6.46
N SER A 38 -1.52 4.93 -6.79
CA SER A 38 -1.20 4.48 -8.14
C SER A 38 -2.31 4.86 -9.12
N LYS A 39 -1.99 4.94 -10.43
CA LYS A 39 -3.00 5.19 -11.48
C LYS A 39 -4.19 4.24 -11.39
N ALA A 40 -3.92 2.94 -11.20
CA ALA A 40 -4.98 1.95 -11.05
C ALA A 40 -5.81 2.17 -9.76
N ALA A 41 -5.21 2.65 -8.67
CA ALA A 41 -5.95 2.97 -7.45
C ALA A 41 -6.86 4.19 -7.62
N GLU A 42 -6.50 5.16 -8.46
CA GLU A 42 -7.39 6.28 -8.80
C GLU A 42 -8.67 5.79 -9.48
N GLU A 43 -8.56 4.81 -10.40
CA GLU A 43 -9.71 4.18 -11.03
C GLU A 43 -10.57 3.45 -9.99
N VAL A 44 -9.95 2.70 -9.08
CA VAL A 44 -10.66 2.01 -7.99
C VAL A 44 -11.39 3.01 -7.08
N LEU A 45 -10.78 4.15 -6.74
CA LEU A 45 -11.44 5.23 -5.98
C LEU A 45 -12.73 5.72 -6.65
N VAL A 46 -12.71 5.85 -7.97
CA VAL A 46 -13.91 6.22 -8.75
C VAL A 46 -14.96 5.11 -8.73
N MET A 47 -14.54 3.87 -9.03
CA MET A 47 -15.43 2.70 -9.09
C MET A 47 -16.17 2.46 -7.77
N TYR A 48 -15.47 2.61 -6.64
CA TYR A 48 -16.06 2.44 -5.30
C TYR A 48 -16.73 3.71 -4.76
N LYS A 49 -16.86 4.76 -5.58
CA LYS A 49 -17.43 6.07 -5.19
C LYS A 49 -16.74 6.68 -3.96
N LYS A 50 -15.44 6.48 -3.85
CA LYS A 50 -14.61 6.97 -2.73
C LYS A 50 -13.74 8.17 -3.12
N LYS A 51 -13.79 8.63 -4.38
CA LYS A 51 -13.13 9.86 -4.81
C LYS A 51 -13.65 11.02 -3.95
N GLY A 52 -12.74 11.77 -3.33
CA GLY A 52 -13.09 12.84 -2.39
C GLY A 52 -13.47 12.38 -0.98
N LYS A 53 -13.37 11.09 -0.67
CA LYS A 53 -13.59 10.55 0.69
C LYS A 53 -12.31 10.46 1.53
N VAL A 54 -11.15 10.73 0.94
CA VAL A 54 -9.90 10.88 1.69
C VAL A 54 -9.94 12.20 2.44
N SER A 55 -9.63 12.17 3.73
CA SER A 55 -9.64 13.36 4.59
C SER A 55 -8.69 14.44 4.07
N LYS A 56 -9.07 15.70 4.21
CA LYS A 56 -8.22 16.85 3.84
C LYS A 56 -6.94 16.94 4.68
N SER A 57 -6.88 16.28 5.82
CA SER A 57 -5.67 16.18 6.66
C SER A 57 -4.61 15.24 6.08
N VAL A 58 -5.00 14.34 5.18
CA VAL A 58 -4.11 13.39 4.51
C VAL A 58 -3.47 14.07 3.31
N LYS A 59 -2.14 14.07 3.26
CA LYS A 59 -1.43 14.60 2.09
C LYS A 59 -1.38 13.53 1.00
N VAL A 60 -1.93 13.86 -0.18
CA VAL A 60 -2.07 12.92 -1.29
C VAL A 60 -1.02 13.18 -2.37
N TYR A 61 -0.38 12.13 -2.83
CA TYR A 61 0.54 12.11 -3.97
C TYR A 61 0.01 11.15 -5.03
N GLN A 62 -0.08 11.63 -6.26
CA GLN A 62 -0.57 10.87 -7.41
C GLN A 62 0.60 10.36 -8.26
N ASP A 63 0.38 9.25 -8.94
CA ASP A 63 1.37 8.62 -9.84
C ASP A 63 1.42 9.34 -11.19
N ASN A 64 1.86 10.60 -11.18
CA ASN A 64 1.96 11.43 -12.37
C ASN A 64 3.33 11.36 -13.04
N SER A 65 4.36 10.89 -12.32
CA SER A 65 5.71 10.69 -12.83
C SER A 65 6.48 9.66 -12.00
N ALA A 66 7.30 8.86 -12.67
CA ALA A 66 8.09 7.79 -12.02
C ALA A 66 9.19 8.31 -11.07
N SER A 67 9.57 9.57 -11.17
CA SER A 67 10.65 10.20 -10.39
C SER A 67 10.10 11.31 -9.51
N SER A 68 9.24 10.99 -8.58
CA SER A 68 8.64 12.05 -7.79
C SER A 68 9.58 12.51 -6.67
N ALA A 69 9.63 13.82 -6.46
CA ALA A 69 10.30 14.44 -5.32
C ALA A 69 9.81 13.88 -3.96
N SER A 70 8.61 13.31 -3.93
CA SER A 70 8.01 12.66 -2.77
C SER A 70 8.79 11.40 -2.33
N VAL A 71 9.38 10.66 -3.27
CA VAL A 71 10.24 9.50 -2.97
C VAL A 71 11.48 9.94 -2.18
N GLY A 72 12.02 11.12 -2.44
CA GLY A 72 13.14 11.71 -1.72
C GLY A 72 12.89 11.93 -0.21
N ASN A 73 11.64 11.93 0.24
CA ASN A 73 11.30 12.08 1.65
C ASN A 73 11.72 10.85 2.49
N PHE A 74 11.91 9.68 1.88
CA PHE A 74 12.47 8.51 2.57
C PHE A 74 13.91 8.79 3.03
N TYR A 75 14.74 9.37 2.18
CA TYR A 75 16.13 9.74 2.52
C TYR A 75 16.22 10.83 3.58
N LYS A 76 15.19 11.66 3.72
CA LYS A 76 15.11 12.70 4.77
C LYS A 76 14.66 12.14 6.12
N GLY A 77 14.36 10.83 6.21
CA GLY A 77 13.86 10.19 7.44
C GLY A 77 12.45 10.63 7.84
N THR A 78 11.63 11.09 6.86
CA THR A 78 10.26 11.56 7.09
C THR A 78 9.34 10.43 7.53
N TYR A 79 9.58 9.21 7.06
CA TYR A 79 8.68 8.08 7.32
C TYR A 79 9.28 7.11 8.33
N HIS A 80 8.44 6.62 9.25
CA HIS A 80 8.79 5.53 10.17
C HIS A 80 8.38 4.16 9.61
N THR A 81 7.28 4.10 8.86
CA THR A 81 6.72 2.87 8.32
C THR A 81 6.07 3.14 6.96
N LEU A 82 6.30 2.24 6.02
CA LEU A 82 5.58 2.16 4.76
C LEU A 82 4.46 1.12 4.91
N VAL A 83 3.25 1.47 4.52
CA VAL A 83 2.11 0.54 4.43
C VAL A 83 1.69 0.42 2.97
N MET A 84 1.68 -0.77 2.44
CA MET A 84 1.18 -1.08 1.10
C MET A 84 -0.11 -1.90 1.23
N ALA A 85 -1.24 -1.20 1.29
CA ALA A 85 -2.55 -1.81 1.58
C ALA A 85 -3.71 -1.04 0.95
N PRO A 86 -4.62 -1.72 0.21
CA PRO A 86 -4.44 -3.07 -0.32
C PRO A 86 -3.39 -3.11 -1.44
N THR A 87 -2.71 -4.26 -1.59
CA THR A 87 -1.68 -4.42 -2.62
C THR A 87 -2.12 -5.43 -3.67
N SER A 88 -2.20 -5.01 -4.93
CA SER A 88 -2.52 -5.89 -6.05
C SER A 88 -1.40 -6.89 -6.33
N SER A 89 -1.73 -8.07 -6.86
CA SER A 89 -0.76 -9.12 -7.23
C SER A 89 0.29 -8.62 -8.22
N ASN A 90 -0.09 -7.76 -9.16
CA ASN A 90 0.86 -7.11 -10.07
C ASN A 90 1.91 -6.29 -9.31
N THR A 91 1.51 -5.53 -8.30
CA THR A 91 2.43 -4.75 -7.48
C THR A 91 3.32 -5.65 -6.63
N VAL A 92 2.75 -6.70 -6.02
CA VAL A 92 3.52 -7.71 -5.27
C VAL A 92 4.59 -8.35 -6.16
N ALA A 93 4.21 -8.82 -7.36
CA ALA A 93 5.13 -9.40 -8.33
C ALA A 93 6.29 -8.44 -8.66
N LYS A 94 5.98 -7.19 -9.00
CA LYS A 94 7.00 -6.18 -9.30
C LYS A 94 7.95 -5.95 -8.13
N CYS A 95 7.43 -5.81 -6.91
CA CYS A 95 8.24 -5.62 -5.71
C CYS A 95 9.19 -6.80 -5.49
N VAL A 96 8.70 -8.03 -5.61
CA VAL A 96 9.48 -9.25 -5.42
C VAL A 96 10.61 -9.40 -6.44
N TYR A 97 10.38 -8.97 -7.69
CA TYR A 97 11.39 -9.03 -8.75
C TYR A 97 12.21 -7.74 -8.92
N GLY A 98 12.06 -6.77 -8.00
CA GLY A 98 12.85 -5.54 -8.01
C GLY A 98 12.48 -4.55 -9.12
N ILE A 99 11.29 -4.66 -9.70
CA ILE A 99 10.81 -3.77 -10.76
C ILE A 99 10.23 -2.51 -10.15
N SER A 100 10.85 -1.36 -10.41
CA SER A 100 10.52 -0.05 -9.82
C SER A 100 10.10 0.96 -10.89
N ASP A 101 9.05 0.62 -11.65
CA ASP A 101 8.56 1.38 -12.81
C ASP A 101 7.29 2.22 -12.54
N THR A 102 6.76 2.16 -11.32
CA THR A 102 5.59 2.94 -10.88
C THR A 102 5.89 3.66 -9.57
N LEU A 103 5.06 4.65 -9.19
CA LEU A 103 5.20 5.32 -7.91
C LEU A 103 5.18 4.31 -6.74
N ALA A 104 4.26 3.35 -6.74
CA ALA A 104 4.11 2.35 -5.70
C ALA A 104 5.39 1.49 -5.53
N THR A 105 5.90 0.94 -6.62
CA THR A 105 7.07 0.06 -6.60
C THR A 105 8.36 0.83 -6.33
N ASN A 106 8.44 2.07 -6.77
CA ASN A 106 9.58 2.95 -6.49
C ASN A 106 9.64 3.33 -4.99
N ILE A 107 8.50 3.63 -4.38
CA ILE A 107 8.40 3.87 -2.93
C ILE A 107 8.87 2.66 -2.14
N PHE A 108 8.43 1.45 -2.50
CA PHE A 108 8.91 0.23 -1.85
C PHE A 108 10.43 0.06 -1.98
N ALA A 109 10.97 0.22 -3.19
CA ALA A 109 12.41 0.13 -3.43
C ALA A 109 13.20 1.14 -2.59
N GLN A 110 12.71 2.39 -2.47
CA GLN A 110 13.37 3.42 -1.68
C GLN A 110 13.22 3.20 -0.17
N SER A 111 12.06 2.70 0.29
CA SER A 111 11.88 2.35 1.70
C SER A 111 12.92 1.30 2.15
N GLY A 112 13.16 0.28 1.32
CA GLY A 112 14.18 -0.73 1.57
C GLY A 112 15.59 -0.14 1.66
N LYS A 113 15.96 0.74 0.72
CA LYS A 113 17.26 1.44 0.72
C LYS A 113 17.44 2.37 1.93
N CYS A 114 16.36 2.85 2.53
CA CYS A 114 16.37 3.72 3.70
C CYS A 114 16.13 2.96 5.01
N ASN A 115 16.07 1.62 4.97
CA ASN A 115 15.78 0.74 6.11
C ASN A 115 14.49 1.12 6.85
N VAL A 116 13.45 1.50 6.09
CA VAL A 116 12.10 1.79 6.59
C VAL A 116 11.28 0.52 6.55
N ASN A 117 10.72 0.09 7.68
CA ASN A 117 9.86 -1.08 7.76
C ASN A 117 8.66 -0.96 6.83
N CYS A 118 8.27 -2.07 6.22
CA CYS A 118 7.15 -2.13 5.31
C CYS A 118 6.12 -3.17 5.75
N ILE A 119 4.85 -2.78 5.77
CA ILE A 119 3.70 -3.66 6.00
C ILE A 119 2.96 -3.84 4.68
N PHE A 120 2.81 -5.07 4.23
CA PHE A 120 2.03 -5.42 3.05
C PHE A 120 0.72 -6.11 3.44
N PHE A 121 -0.37 -5.68 2.79
CA PHE A 121 -1.64 -6.40 2.79
C PHE A 121 -2.00 -6.78 1.35
N PRO A 122 -1.51 -7.95 0.88
CA PRO A 122 -1.80 -8.44 -0.47
C PRO A 122 -3.27 -8.84 -0.62
N CYS A 123 -3.83 -8.67 -1.81
CA CYS A 123 -5.22 -9.06 -2.07
C CYS A 123 -5.38 -10.57 -2.33
N ASP A 124 -4.38 -11.23 -2.92
CA ASP A 124 -4.46 -12.60 -3.41
C ASP A 124 -3.56 -13.51 -2.53
N THR A 125 -4.14 -14.02 -1.45
CA THR A 125 -3.40 -14.72 -0.38
C THR A 125 -3.82 -16.18 -0.17
N ALA A 126 -4.88 -16.64 -0.86
CA ALA A 126 -5.39 -18.01 -0.80
C ALA A 126 -5.84 -18.47 -2.18
N PRO A 127 -5.87 -19.80 -2.46
CA PRO A 127 -6.29 -20.34 -3.76
C PRO A 127 -7.72 -19.96 -4.16
N GLU A 128 -8.57 -19.71 -3.17
CA GLU A 128 -9.95 -19.25 -3.31
C GLU A 128 -10.23 -18.24 -2.22
N LEU A 129 -10.83 -17.12 -2.58
CA LEU A 129 -11.25 -16.09 -1.63
C LEU A 129 -12.46 -15.31 -2.14
N LYS A 130 -13.17 -14.67 -1.23
CA LYS A 130 -14.27 -13.76 -1.56
C LYS A 130 -13.84 -12.32 -1.33
N THR A 131 -14.18 -11.46 -2.25
CA THR A 131 -13.92 -10.03 -2.13
C THR A 131 -15.10 -9.19 -2.57
N MET A 132 -15.21 -7.98 -2.01
CA MET A 132 -16.25 -7.03 -2.39
C MET A 132 -15.82 -6.29 -3.65
N ALA A 133 -16.54 -6.51 -4.75
CA ALA A 133 -16.45 -5.71 -5.97
C ALA A 133 -17.52 -4.60 -5.97
N PRO A 134 -17.47 -3.62 -6.88
CA PRO A 134 -18.49 -2.56 -6.97
C PRO A 134 -19.92 -3.09 -7.13
N GLY A 135 -20.08 -4.24 -7.76
CA GLY A 135 -21.37 -4.90 -8.00
C GLY A 135 -21.82 -5.91 -6.92
N GLY A 136 -21.01 -6.14 -5.87
CA GLY A 136 -21.30 -7.11 -4.82
C GLY A 136 -20.15 -8.06 -4.53
N LEU A 137 -20.42 -9.09 -3.74
CA LEU A 137 -19.45 -10.12 -3.38
C LEU A 137 -19.16 -11.03 -4.57
N VAL A 138 -17.87 -11.25 -4.84
CA VAL A 138 -17.40 -12.13 -5.92
C VAL A 138 -16.40 -13.16 -5.42
N ASP A 139 -16.39 -14.33 -6.04
CA ASP A 139 -15.35 -15.34 -5.83
C ASP A 139 -14.15 -15.00 -6.72
N VAL A 140 -12.95 -15.15 -6.17
CA VAL A 140 -11.67 -14.89 -6.84
C VAL A 140 -10.77 -16.10 -6.67
N PHE A 141 -10.12 -16.51 -7.75
CA PHE A 141 -9.20 -17.66 -7.81
C PHE A 141 -7.81 -17.17 -8.21
N PRO A 142 -6.99 -16.73 -7.25
CA PRO A 142 -5.63 -16.28 -7.53
C PRO A 142 -4.80 -17.36 -8.23
N ARG A 143 -3.94 -16.92 -9.15
CA ARG A 143 -3.05 -17.83 -9.87
C ARG A 143 -1.96 -18.35 -8.93
N ALA A 144 -1.41 -19.53 -9.21
CA ALA A 144 -0.30 -20.09 -8.45
C ALA A 144 0.86 -19.08 -8.30
N ILE A 145 1.20 -18.38 -9.37
CA ILE A 145 2.26 -17.37 -9.35
C ILE A 145 1.97 -16.20 -8.41
N ASP A 146 0.71 -15.82 -8.20
CA ASP A 146 0.34 -14.74 -7.27
C ASP A 146 0.62 -15.17 -5.83
N LEU A 147 0.24 -16.41 -5.48
CA LEU A 147 0.49 -16.99 -4.17
C LEU A 147 2.00 -17.17 -3.91
N GLU A 148 2.75 -17.69 -4.89
CA GLU A 148 4.21 -17.82 -4.81
C GLU A 148 4.90 -16.49 -4.57
N ASN A 149 4.43 -15.40 -5.21
CA ASN A 149 5.01 -14.08 -5.02
C ASN A 149 4.74 -13.54 -3.61
N VAL A 150 3.59 -13.83 -3.00
CA VAL A 150 3.32 -13.51 -1.59
C VAL A 150 4.32 -14.25 -0.68
N GLU A 151 4.57 -15.53 -0.92
CA GLU A 151 5.55 -16.30 -0.15
C GLU A 151 6.99 -15.79 -0.32
N LYS A 152 7.36 -15.32 -1.51
CA LYS A 152 8.65 -14.66 -1.74
C LYS A 152 8.74 -13.33 -0.98
N LEU A 153 7.67 -12.54 -0.97
CA LEU A 153 7.61 -11.26 -0.27
C LEU A 153 7.83 -11.40 1.24
N LYS A 154 7.31 -12.46 1.87
CA LYS A 154 7.50 -12.77 3.30
C LYS A 154 8.98 -12.95 3.68
N LYS A 155 9.87 -13.21 2.73
CA LYS A 155 11.30 -13.41 2.96
C LYS A 155 12.12 -12.12 3.01
N PHE A 156 11.53 -10.98 2.72
CA PHE A 156 12.22 -9.70 2.77
C PHE A 156 12.36 -9.23 4.23
N SER A 157 13.59 -8.93 4.66
CA SER A 157 13.96 -8.70 6.07
C SER A 157 13.21 -7.54 6.76
N ILE A 158 12.85 -6.51 6.03
CA ILE A 158 12.15 -5.33 6.56
C ILE A 158 10.67 -5.30 6.20
N THR A 159 10.14 -6.45 5.76
CA THR A 159 8.77 -6.56 5.25
C THR A 159 7.96 -7.48 6.14
N LYS A 160 6.83 -7.00 6.61
CA LYS A 160 5.80 -7.79 7.28
C LYS A 160 4.62 -7.95 6.33
N VAL A 161 4.22 -9.18 6.08
CA VAL A 161 3.03 -9.50 5.29
C VAL A 161 1.91 -9.88 6.23
N VAL A 162 0.81 -9.13 6.21
CA VAL A 162 -0.41 -9.42 6.96
C VAL A 162 -1.41 -10.09 6.04
N MET A 163 -2.10 -11.11 6.56
CA MET A 163 -2.96 -11.99 5.77
C MET A 163 -4.45 -11.68 5.95
N SER A 164 -4.79 -10.81 6.89
CA SER A 164 -6.15 -10.37 7.15
C SER A 164 -6.21 -8.86 7.43
N PHE A 165 -7.39 -8.28 7.20
CA PHE A 165 -7.60 -6.87 7.52
C PHE A 165 -7.49 -6.61 9.03
N LYS A 166 -7.89 -7.57 9.87
CA LYS A 166 -7.74 -7.50 11.32
C LYS A 166 -6.28 -7.43 11.76
N GLU A 167 -5.40 -8.22 11.11
CA GLU A 167 -3.95 -8.12 11.35
C GLU A 167 -3.42 -6.74 10.92
N LEU A 168 -3.87 -6.21 9.78
CA LEU A 168 -3.48 -4.87 9.34
C LEU A 168 -3.88 -3.81 10.38
N GLU A 169 -5.12 -3.85 10.87
CA GLU A 169 -5.59 -2.92 11.91
C GLU A 169 -4.74 -2.99 13.17
N PHE A 170 -4.42 -4.21 13.63
CA PHE A 170 -3.57 -4.44 14.79
C PHE A 170 -2.20 -3.78 14.62
N GLU A 171 -1.53 -3.99 13.48
CA GLU A 171 -0.20 -3.41 13.19
C GLU A 171 -0.18 -1.88 13.07
N ILE A 172 -1.34 -1.26 12.84
CA ILE A 172 -1.43 0.18 12.61
C ILE A 172 -1.84 0.92 13.88
N ILE A 173 -2.62 0.30 14.78
CA ILE A 173 -3.22 0.96 15.93
C ILE A 173 -2.39 0.76 17.21
N GLU A 174 -1.67 -0.35 17.31
CA GLU A 174 -0.73 -0.61 18.41
C GLU A 174 0.69 -0.11 18.14
#